data_bb8cb5ce53a8781fddb9ee5042befa67
#
_entry.id   bb8cb5ce53a8781fddb9ee5042befa67
#
_cell.length_a   1.000
_cell.length_b   1.000
_cell.length_c   1.000
_cell.angle_alpha   90.00
_cell.angle_beta   90.00
_cell.angle_gamma   90.00
#
_symmetry.space_group_name_H-M   'P 1'
#
loop_
_entity.id
_entity.type
_entity.pdbx_description
1 polymer ?
#
loop_
_entity_poly.entity_id
_entity_poly.type
_entity_poly.pdbx_seq_one_letter_code
_entity_poly.pdbx_strand_id
1 'polypeptide(L)'
;MPSLGADMDEGTLLEWLVGPGDAVHKGDPVAVVETAKSTIEVECFHTGTVTELLAEPGTTVPVGTPLAVIGPSGRPAKPSASGKGGKSGKAGKRATAGQPGERRAAGRGSKEGRSRERPSPPPRPCPAAAPAPSAARRRGHVESGPLARRRAEDSGITLETLHGSGRGGRVTRNDVEEAASRAVARTPRVRATPLARRLAAELDVDLAEVTGTGRESSIRAADVRRAASGRPTPPARTTVPPSTVRSSGARPPEDRAAARRQAIAALMSRANRDIPHYYLATTVDMAAALEWLHEHNRRSPVGDRLLPAALLLKASALAARKVPGLNGFWTDDRFTAGDGVHLGVAVSLRGGGLVAPALHHADTLALPQLMTALKDVVARARAGRLRGSEVSDATITVTNLGEQGVETVFGVIYPPQVALIGFGRVDDRPCAVDGLLGVRPAVTATLSADHRATDGATGARYLAAIADLLQNPEGL
;
A
#
# COMPACT_ATOMS: atom_id res chain seq x y z
N MET A 1 1.40 14.18 17.67
CA MET A 1 1.65 13.96 16.24
C MET A 1 0.97 12.66 15.85
N PRO A 2 -0.13 12.66 15.10
CA PRO A 2 -0.77 11.43 14.66
C PRO A 2 0.06 10.73 13.59
N SER A 3 -0.11 9.41 13.45
CA SER A 3 0.43 8.66 12.32
C SER A 3 -0.40 8.99 11.08
N LEU A 4 0.18 9.70 10.13
CA LEU A 4 -0.46 10.10 8.87
C LEU A 4 -0.09 9.17 7.70
N GLY A 5 0.32 7.94 8.01
CA GLY A 5 0.68 6.88 7.06
C GLY A 5 1.32 5.69 7.75
N ALA A 6 1.20 4.50 7.15
CA ALA A 6 1.64 3.21 7.73
C ALA A 6 3.15 3.12 8.07
N ASP A 7 3.98 3.99 7.48
CA ASP A 7 5.46 3.97 7.63
C ASP A 7 5.97 5.35 8.07
N MET A 8 5.22 6.07 8.88
CA MET A 8 5.61 7.40 9.32
C MET A 8 6.16 7.34 10.74
N ASP A 9 7.46 7.65 10.90
CA ASP A 9 8.13 7.72 12.20
C ASP A 9 8.17 9.16 12.75
N GLU A 10 8.23 10.17 11.86
CA GLU A 10 8.33 11.58 12.21
C GLU A 10 7.67 12.49 11.16
N GLY A 11 7.36 13.73 11.52
CA GLY A 11 6.88 14.76 10.59
C GLY A 11 7.31 16.15 11.03
N THR A 12 7.47 17.07 10.07
CA THR A 12 7.84 18.46 10.34
C THR A 12 6.58 19.33 10.32
N LEU A 13 6.29 19.98 11.44
CA LEU A 13 5.22 20.97 11.52
C LEU A 13 5.58 22.19 10.67
N LEU A 14 4.81 22.50 9.62
CA LEU A 14 5.05 23.66 8.77
C LEU A 14 4.38 24.92 9.32
N GLU A 15 3.09 24.82 9.60
CA GLU A 15 2.31 25.95 10.13
C GLU A 15 1.14 25.47 10.98
N TRP A 16 0.66 26.31 11.87
CA TRP A 16 -0.59 26.17 12.59
C TRP A 16 -1.70 26.89 11.85
N LEU A 17 -2.86 26.26 11.67
CA LEU A 17 -4.05 26.86 11.08
C LEU A 17 -4.98 27.44 12.15
N VAL A 18 -4.69 27.17 13.43
CA VAL A 18 -5.47 27.60 14.59
C VAL A 18 -4.52 28.18 15.65
N GLY A 19 -5.04 29.07 16.49
CA GLY A 19 -4.34 29.68 17.61
C GLY A 19 -4.90 29.26 18.98
N PRO A 20 -4.18 29.56 20.07
CA PRO A 20 -4.71 29.40 21.41
C PRO A 20 -5.99 30.24 21.61
N GLY A 21 -7.05 29.60 22.08
CA GLY A 21 -8.38 30.20 22.24
C GLY A 21 -9.38 29.90 21.13
N ASP A 22 -8.96 29.33 20.01
CA ASP A 22 -9.84 28.98 18.92
C ASP A 22 -10.68 27.74 19.24
N ALA A 23 -11.96 27.80 18.87
CA ALA A 23 -12.85 26.65 18.95
C ALA A 23 -12.65 25.75 17.74
N VAL A 24 -12.46 24.45 17.96
CA VAL A 24 -12.24 23.44 16.93
C VAL A 24 -13.22 22.29 17.07
N HIS A 25 -13.63 21.72 15.96
CA HIS A 25 -14.48 20.53 15.92
C HIS A 25 -13.69 19.34 15.39
N LYS A 26 -14.18 18.16 15.70
CA LYS A 26 -13.60 16.93 15.13
C LYS A 26 -13.66 17.00 13.59
N GLY A 27 -12.50 16.83 12.92
CA GLY A 27 -12.35 16.92 11.47
C GLY A 27 -11.91 18.31 10.95
N ASP A 28 -11.83 19.33 11.80
CA ASP A 28 -11.29 20.64 11.39
C ASP A 28 -9.77 20.55 11.19
N PRO A 29 -9.20 21.14 10.13
CA PRO A 29 -7.76 21.21 9.93
C PRO A 29 -7.15 22.18 10.95
N VAL A 30 -6.17 21.69 11.74
CA VAL A 30 -5.54 22.46 12.82
C VAL A 30 -4.07 22.80 12.56
N ALA A 31 -3.39 22.00 11.76
CA ALA A 31 -1.98 22.21 11.45
C ALA A 31 -1.62 21.63 10.08
N VAL A 32 -0.53 22.12 9.50
CA VAL A 32 0.06 21.58 8.28
C VAL A 32 1.39 20.92 8.62
N VAL A 33 1.51 19.62 8.29
CA VAL A 33 2.70 18.82 8.57
C VAL A 33 3.30 18.31 7.27
N GLU A 34 4.60 18.44 7.12
CA GLU A 34 5.37 17.82 6.05
C GLU A 34 5.85 16.43 6.47
N THR A 35 5.54 15.45 5.66
CA THR A 35 6.02 14.07 5.80
C THR A 35 6.98 13.73 4.66
N ALA A 36 7.66 12.60 4.72
CA ALA A 36 8.51 12.12 3.63
C ALA A 36 7.73 11.93 2.30
N LYS A 37 6.40 11.74 2.38
CA LYS A 37 5.54 11.47 1.22
C LYS A 37 4.80 12.69 0.68
N SER A 38 4.35 13.59 1.56
CA SER A 38 3.52 14.73 1.18
C SER A 38 3.39 15.75 2.31
N THR A 39 2.89 16.94 1.98
CA THR A 39 2.36 17.88 2.97
C THR A 39 0.91 17.52 3.26
N ILE A 40 0.53 17.43 4.53
CA ILE A 40 -0.76 16.91 4.99
C ILE A 40 -1.35 17.89 6.00
N GLU A 41 -2.63 18.21 5.86
CA GLU A 41 -3.39 18.94 6.87
C GLU A 41 -3.80 17.96 7.98
N VAL A 42 -3.34 18.23 9.21
CA VAL A 42 -3.71 17.44 10.40
C VAL A 42 -5.07 17.90 10.87
N GLU A 43 -5.99 16.94 10.97
CA GLU A 43 -7.35 17.20 11.46
C GLU A 43 -7.44 17.05 12.98
N CYS A 44 -8.33 17.81 13.60
CA CYS A 44 -8.64 17.72 15.01
C CYS A 44 -9.42 16.44 15.34
N PHE A 45 -8.98 15.68 16.34
CA PHE A 45 -9.65 14.43 16.77
C PHE A 45 -10.77 14.66 17.78
N HIS A 46 -10.80 15.83 18.42
CA HIS A 46 -11.74 16.17 19.49
C HIS A 46 -12.35 17.55 19.28
N THR A 47 -13.61 17.72 19.63
CA THR A 47 -14.24 19.04 19.67
C THR A 47 -13.91 19.73 20.97
N GLY A 48 -13.43 20.99 20.90
CA GLY A 48 -13.03 21.75 22.09
C GLY A 48 -12.46 23.12 21.75
N THR A 49 -11.72 23.69 22.69
CA THR A 49 -10.98 24.94 22.50
C THR A 49 -9.49 24.66 22.63
N VAL A 50 -8.69 25.16 21.69
CA VAL A 50 -7.23 25.05 21.75
C VAL A 50 -6.72 25.85 22.93
N THR A 51 -6.11 25.19 23.91
CA THR A 51 -5.57 25.85 25.11
C THR A 51 -4.12 26.20 24.97
N GLU A 52 -3.34 25.34 24.34
CA GLU A 52 -1.89 25.52 24.21
C GLU A 52 -1.37 24.81 22.98
N LEU A 53 -0.40 25.42 22.30
CA LEU A 53 0.36 24.84 21.19
C LEU A 53 1.72 24.40 21.72
N LEU A 54 2.05 23.11 21.63
CA LEU A 54 3.25 22.50 22.25
C LEU A 54 4.43 22.40 21.28
N ALA A 55 4.19 22.52 19.97
CA ALA A 55 5.22 22.43 18.94
C ALA A 55 5.32 23.75 18.17
N GLU A 56 6.53 24.21 17.88
CA GLU A 56 6.77 25.41 17.07
C GLU A 56 6.80 25.05 15.56
N PRO A 57 6.34 25.94 14.69
CA PRO A 57 6.51 25.77 13.24
C PRO A 57 7.98 25.56 12.86
N GLY A 58 8.23 24.64 11.93
CA GLY A 58 9.58 24.23 11.51
C GLY A 58 10.20 23.11 12.35
N THR A 59 9.53 22.61 13.40
CA THR A 59 10.03 21.53 14.26
C THR A 59 9.66 20.16 13.69
N THR A 60 10.64 19.25 13.64
CA THR A 60 10.39 17.84 13.32
C THR A 60 10.04 17.09 14.61
N VAL A 61 8.88 16.44 14.64
CA VAL A 61 8.33 15.74 15.82
C VAL A 61 8.05 14.28 15.50
N PRO A 62 8.47 13.33 16.36
CA PRO A 62 8.13 11.92 16.23
C PRO A 62 6.62 11.68 16.35
N VAL A 63 6.13 10.63 15.69
CA VAL A 63 4.75 10.14 15.86
C VAL A 63 4.49 9.79 17.31
N GLY A 64 3.31 10.16 17.83
CA GLY A 64 2.94 9.99 19.24
C GLY A 64 3.25 11.20 20.11
N THR A 65 4.05 12.18 19.66
CA THR A 65 4.33 13.40 20.42
C THR A 65 3.10 14.32 20.45
N PRO A 66 2.68 14.86 21.61
CA PRO A 66 1.58 15.82 21.67
C PRO A 66 1.94 17.12 20.94
N LEU A 67 1.04 17.62 20.08
CA LEU A 67 1.22 18.84 19.30
C LEU A 67 0.51 20.05 19.95
N ALA A 68 -0.70 19.84 20.48
CA ALA A 68 -1.50 20.87 21.12
C ALA A 68 -2.37 20.25 22.22
N VAL A 69 -2.85 21.10 23.12
CA VAL A 69 -3.82 20.73 24.16
C VAL A 69 -5.18 21.33 23.80
N ILE A 70 -6.23 20.49 23.78
CA ILE A 70 -7.60 20.91 23.52
C ILE A 70 -8.43 20.69 24.80
N GLY A 71 -8.93 21.79 25.33
CA GLY A 71 -9.82 21.76 26.50
C GLY A 71 -11.31 21.60 26.11
N PRO A 72 -12.17 21.23 27.06
CA PRO A 72 -13.63 21.16 26.82
C PRO A 72 -14.16 22.55 26.43
N SER A 73 -15.12 22.58 25.49
CA SER A 73 -15.79 23.81 25.05
C SER A 73 -16.54 24.46 26.20
N GLY A 74 -15.91 25.42 26.85
CA GLY A 74 -16.48 26.13 28.00
C GLY A 74 -15.95 27.55 28.07
N ARG A 75 -16.83 28.54 27.83
CA ARG A 75 -16.82 29.97 28.10
C ARG A 75 -15.57 30.49 28.80
N PRO A 76 -14.96 31.62 28.40
CA PRO A 76 -13.77 32.16 29.04
C PRO A 76 -14.01 32.39 30.51
N ALA A 77 -13.35 31.63 31.36
CA ALA A 77 -13.44 31.80 32.83
C ALA A 77 -12.55 32.98 33.24
N LYS A 78 -13.22 34.04 33.78
CA LYS A 78 -12.62 34.96 34.74
C LYS A 78 -12.17 34.17 35.98
N PRO A 79 -11.05 34.51 36.60
CA PRO A 79 -10.60 33.79 37.80
C PRO A 79 -11.48 34.10 38.99
N SER A 80 -12.04 33.10 39.63
CA SER A 80 -12.60 33.22 40.98
C SER A 80 -12.65 31.89 41.72
N ALA A 81 -12.19 31.95 42.92
CA ALA A 81 -11.96 31.04 44.00
C ALA A 81 -13.07 30.03 44.35
N SER A 82 -12.62 28.89 44.85
CA SER A 82 -13.11 28.04 45.97
C SER A 82 -14.62 27.73 46.09
N GLY A 83 -14.94 26.43 46.27
CA GLY A 83 -16.15 26.02 47.02
C GLY A 83 -16.72 24.65 46.69
N LYS A 84 -16.34 23.71 47.49
CA LYS A 84 -17.03 22.51 48.00
C LYS A 84 -18.43 22.11 47.45
N GLY A 85 -18.60 20.83 47.14
CA GLY A 85 -19.65 20.03 47.79
C GLY A 85 -20.74 19.46 46.90
N GLY A 86 -20.96 18.16 46.95
CA GLY A 86 -22.28 17.59 47.03
C GLY A 86 -22.75 16.65 45.90
N LYS A 87 -22.52 15.39 46.08
CA LYS A 87 -23.40 14.20 46.13
C LYS A 87 -24.61 14.06 45.17
N SER A 88 -24.59 12.90 44.55
CA SER A 88 -25.61 11.81 44.54
C SER A 88 -26.79 11.87 43.54
N GLY A 89 -27.00 10.75 42.90
CA GLY A 89 -28.21 9.98 42.83
C GLY A 89 -28.49 9.35 41.48
N LYS A 90 -28.20 8.09 41.34
CA LYS A 90 -29.08 6.90 41.26
C LYS A 90 -30.15 6.87 40.13
N ALA A 91 -30.00 5.87 39.30
CA ALA A 91 -30.82 4.65 39.11
C ALA A 91 -31.93 4.79 38.05
N GLY A 92 -32.04 3.88 37.15
CA GLY A 92 -32.64 2.62 37.17
C GLY A 92 -33.10 2.13 35.80
N LYS A 93 -32.76 0.88 35.57
CA LYS A 93 -33.59 -0.30 35.23
C LYS A 93 -34.28 -0.37 33.88
N ARG A 94 -33.89 -1.38 33.16
CA ARG A 94 -34.44 -2.77 32.94
C ARG A 94 -35.43 -2.83 31.77
N ALA A 95 -35.31 -3.71 30.87
CA ALA A 95 -35.33 -5.17 30.61
C ALA A 95 -36.37 -5.37 29.49
N THR A 96 -36.41 -6.29 28.62
CA THR A 96 -36.34 -7.73 28.52
C THR A 96 -36.66 -8.10 27.06
N ALA A 97 -35.91 -8.94 26.44
CA ALA A 97 -36.15 -10.38 26.17
C ALA A 97 -37.24 -10.73 25.14
N GLY A 98 -36.84 -11.60 24.18
CA GLY A 98 -37.74 -12.42 23.38
C GLY A 98 -37.14 -13.10 22.19
N GLN A 99 -36.55 -14.27 22.35
CA GLN A 99 -36.50 -15.38 21.38
C GLN A 99 -37.69 -16.31 21.67
N PRO A 100 -38.02 -17.37 20.91
CA PRO A 100 -37.37 -18.08 19.78
C PRO A 100 -38.38 -18.63 18.74
N GLY A 101 -37.90 -19.37 17.72
CA GLY A 101 -38.75 -20.22 16.87
C GLY A 101 -38.05 -20.98 15.75
N GLU A 102 -37.73 -22.21 16.02
CA GLU A 102 -37.30 -23.28 15.11
C GLU A 102 -38.35 -23.67 14.05
N ARG A 103 -37.90 -24.26 12.95
CA ARG A 103 -38.20 -25.61 12.38
C ARG A 103 -37.78 -25.69 10.91
N ARG A 104 -36.84 -26.58 10.59
CA ARG A 104 -36.89 -27.97 10.03
C ARG A 104 -37.77 -28.14 8.75
N ALA A 105 -37.24 -28.60 7.64
CA ALA A 105 -37.02 -29.99 7.17
C ALA A 105 -36.66 -29.96 5.67
N ALA A 106 -35.59 -30.61 5.23
CA ALA A 106 -35.48 -31.95 4.65
C ALA A 106 -36.10 -32.12 3.24
N GLY A 107 -35.25 -32.58 2.30
CA GLY A 107 -35.67 -33.12 1.00
C GLY A 107 -34.53 -33.55 0.11
N ARG A 108 -34.27 -34.81 0.06
CA ARG A 108 -33.35 -35.63 -0.75
C ARG A 108 -33.57 -35.49 -2.26
N GLY A 109 -32.52 -35.78 -3.05
CA GLY A 109 -32.65 -36.19 -4.42
C GLY A 109 -31.32 -36.34 -5.17
N SER A 110 -30.78 -37.55 -5.11
CA SER A 110 -29.64 -38.03 -5.93
C SER A 110 -30.03 -38.19 -7.38
N LYS A 111 -29.12 -37.88 -8.32
CA LYS A 111 -28.97 -38.74 -9.55
C LYS A 111 -27.58 -38.53 -10.17
N GLU A 112 -26.91 -39.65 -10.33
CA GLU A 112 -25.70 -39.93 -11.09
C GLU A 112 -25.89 -39.60 -12.59
N GLY A 113 -24.85 -39.05 -13.21
CA GLY A 113 -24.70 -38.91 -14.63
C GLY A 113 -23.27 -39.12 -15.08
N ARG A 114 -22.97 -40.30 -15.59
CA ARG A 114 -21.69 -40.74 -16.15
C ARG A 114 -21.27 -39.85 -17.32
N SER A 115 -20.06 -39.34 -17.28
CA SER A 115 -19.38 -38.68 -18.42
C SER A 115 -18.34 -39.63 -19.02
N ARG A 116 -18.45 -39.82 -20.30
CA ARG A 116 -17.57 -40.63 -21.15
C ARG A 116 -16.27 -39.86 -21.41
N GLU A 117 -15.13 -40.50 -21.12
CA GLU A 117 -13.81 -40.15 -21.56
C GLU A 117 -13.68 -40.22 -23.10
N ARG A 118 -13.04 -39.20 -23.67
CA ARG A 118 -12.49 -39.25 -25.05
C ARG A 118 -10.97 -39.32 -24.95
N PRO A 119 -10.29 -40.18 -25.68
CA PRO A 119 -8.85 -40.34 -25.65
C PRO A 119 -8.10 -39.24 -26.44
N SER A 120 -6.94 -38.85 -25.89
CA SER A 120 -5.99 -37.91 -26.48
C SER A 120 -5.20 -38.51 -27.65
N PRO A 121 -4.82 -37.72 -28.68
CA PRO A 121 -4.02 -38.21 -29.78
C PRO A 121 -2.52 -38.31 -29.42
N PRO A 122 -1.75 -39.21 -30.12
CA PRO A 122 -0.36 -39.51 -29.81
C PRO A 122 0.60 -38.39 -30.33
N PRO A 123 1.81 -38.31 -29.73
CA PRO A 123 2.78 -37.27 -30.07
C PRO A 123 3.49 -37.55 -31.40
N ARG A 124 3.74 -36.47 -32.15
CA ARG A 124 4.52 -36.51 -33.39
C ARG A 124 6.04 -36.62 -33.12
N PRO A 125 6.83 -37.34 -33.92
CA PRO A 125 8.28 -37.48 -33.72
C PRO A 125 9.04 -36.25 -34.20
N CYS A 126 10.08 -35.88 -33.42
CA CYS A 126 11.03 -34.83 -33.75
C CYS A 126 12.00 -35.30 -34.86
N PRO A 127 12.43 -34.41 -35.76
CA PRO A 127 13.47 -34.74 -36.75
C PRO A 127 14.88 -34.76 -36.13
N ALA A 128 15.70 -35.69 -36.60
CA ALA A 128 17.05 -35.93 -36.18
C ALA A 128 17.99 -34.75 -36.50
N ALA A 129 18.87 -34.44 -35.53
CA ALA A 129 19.90 -33.42 -35.66
C ALA A 129 21.08 -33.89 -36.48
N ALA A 130 21.54 -33.05 -37.42
CA ALA A 130 22.77 -33.21 -38.17
C ALA A 130 24.00 -32.85 -37.28
N PRO A 131 25.22 -33.44 -37.55
CA PRO A 131 26.38 -33.22 -36.71
C PRO A 131 27.03 -31.84 -36.96
N ALA A 132 27.37 -31.16 -35.86
CA ALA A 132 28.05 -29.87 -35.88
C ALA A 132 29.57 -30.00 -36.12
N PRO A 133 30.21 -29.03 -36.78
CA PRO A 133 31.65 -29.03 -37.01
C PRO A 133 32.41 -28.59 -35.76
N SER A 134 33.58 -29.22 -35.60
CA SER A 134 34.58 -28.96 -34.58
C SER A 134 35.10 -27.51 -34.62
N ALA A 135 34.93 -26.78 -33.50
CA ALA A 135 35.41 -25.43 -33.33
C ALA A 135 36.72 -25.38 -32.56
N ALA A 136 37.70 -24.70 -33.15
CA ALA A 136 38.99 -24.38 -32.61
C ALA A 136 38.92 -23.59 -31.29
N ARG A 137 39.72 -23.94 -30.32
CA ARG A 137 39.90 -23.28 -29.01
C ARG A 137 40.34 -21.82 -29.19
N ARG A 138 39.45 -20.87 -28.85
CA ARG A 138 39.84 -19.51 -28.50
C ARG A 138 39.98 -19.42 -26.97
N ARG A 139 41.18 -19.04 -26.52
CA ARG A 139 41.48 -18.77 -25.10
C ARG A 139 40.65 -17.55 -24.65
N GLY A 140 39.91 -17.67 -23.53
CA GLY A 140 39.36 -16.54 -22.80
C GLY A 140 37.82 -16.49 -22.65
N HIS A 141 37.07 -17.50 -23.10
CA HIS A 141 35.63 -17.51 -22.89
C HIS A 141 35.21 -18.75 -22.10
N VAL A 142 34.77 -18.53 -20.83
CA VAL A 142 34.24 -19.61 -20.00
C VAL A 142 32.85 -19.97 -20.54
N GLU A 143 32.69 -21.19 -21.07
CA GLU A 143 31.37 -21.67 -21.49
C GLU A 143 30.49 -21.91 -20.28
N SER A 144 29.46 -21.10 -20.15
CA SER A 144 28.45 -21.20 -19.07
C SER A 144 27.05 -20.91 -19.60
N GLY A 145 26.04 -21.60 -19.06
CA GLY A 145 24.64 -21.35 -19.41
C GLY A 145 24.16 -20.02 -18.82
N PRO A 146 23.04 -19.44 -19.38
CA PRO A 146 22.49 -18.17 -18.89
C PRO A 146 22.14 -18.18 -17.38
N LEU A 147 21.64 -19.31 -16.88
CA LEU A 147 21.30 -19.49 -15.46
C LEU A 147 22.55 -19.55 -14.56
N ALA A 148 23.66 -20.17 -15.03
CA ALA A 148 24.91 -20.21 -14.28
C ALA A 148 25.53 -18.82 -14.19
N ARG A 149 25.49 -18.01 -15.26
CA ARG A 149 25.97 -16.62 -15.27
C ARG A 149 25.22 -15.76 -14.28
N ARG A 150 23.89 -15.76 -14.34
CA ARG A 150 23.03 -14.98 -13.45
C ARG A 150 23.27 -15.37 -11.98
N ARG A 151 23.40 -16.67 -11.70
CA ARG A 151 23.67 -17.16 -10.34
C ARG A 151 25.06 -16.77 -9.83
N ALA A 152 26.06 -16.72 -10.69
CA ALA A 152 27.41 -16.27 -10.35
C ALA A 152 27.45 -14.78 -10.05
N GLU A 153 26.74 -13.96 -10.84
CA GLU A 153 26.54 -12.52 -10.60
C GLU A 153 25.84 -12.27 -9.26
N ASP A 154 24.72 -12.97 -8.99
CA ASP A 154 23.95 -12.87 -7.73
C ASP A 154 24.81 -13.28 -6.50
N SER A 155 25.77 -14.17 -6.69
CA SER A 155 26.62 -14.68 -5.60
C SER A 155 28.02 -14.01 -5.55
N GLY A 156 28.30 -13.03 -6.41
CA GLY A 156 29.57 -12.31 -6.47
C GLY A 156 30.78 -13.22 -6.86
N ILE A 157 30.56 -14.29 -7.63
CA ILE A 157 31.60 -15.28 -8.00
C ILE A 157 32.01 -15.06 -9.43
N THR A 158 33.32 -14.97 -9.65
CA THR A 158 33.91 -14.84 -10.98
C THR A 158 33.93 -16.20 -11.67
N LEU A 159 33.23 -16.36 -12.78
CA LEU A 159 33.13 -17.63 -13.53
C LEU A 159 34.48 -18.17 -14.03
N GLU A 160 35.44 -17.28 -14.26
CA GLU A 160 36.80 -17.62 -14.73
C GLU A 160 37.59 -18.42 -13.69
N THR A 161 37.22 -18.37 -12.42
CA THR A 161 37.88 -19.10 -11.33
C THR A 161 37.26 -20.47 -11.07
N LEU A 162 36.18 -20.83 -11.80
CA LEU A 162 35.46 -22.07 -11.61
C LEU A 162 35.84 -23.13 -12.64
N HIS A 163 36.02 -24.37 -12.18
CA HIS A 163 36.12 -25.55 -13.06
C HIS A 163 34.69 -26.07 -13.30
N GLY A 164 34.25 -26.04 -14.56
CA GLY A 164 32.94 -26.55 -14.95
C GLY A 164 32.91 -28.07 -14.99
N SER A 165 31.91 -28.67 -14.34
CA SER A 165 31.62 -30.11 -14.34
C SER A 165 30.81 -30.59 -15.54
N GLY A 166 30.28 -29.66 -16.35
CA GLY A 166 29.44 -29.94 -17.51
C GLY A 166 30.24 -30.49 -18.71
N ARG A 167 29.52 -31.07 -19.68
CA ARG A 167 30.09 -31.63 -20.91
C ARG A 167 30.93 -30.59 -21.65
N GLY A 168 32.21 -30.89 -21.88
CA GLY A 168 33.18 -29.99 -22.53
C GLY A 168 33.77 -28.93 -21.58
N GLY A 169 33.67 -29.08 -20.27
CA GLY A 169 34.21 -28.13 -19.28
C GLY A 169 33.29 -26.92 -19.05
N ARG A 170 32.03 -27.02 -19.41
CA ARG A 170 31.03 -25.94 -19.20
C ARG A 170 30.73 -25.80 -17.72
N VAL A 171 30.70 -24.56 -17.22
CA VAL A 171 30.27 -24.25 -15.85
C VAL A 171 28.76 -24.40 -15.72
N THR A 172 28.31 -25.27 -14.81
CA THR A 172 26.91 -25.53 -14.51
C THR A 172 26.45 -24.69 -13.31
N ARG A 173 25.15 -24.65 -13.10
CA ARG A 173 24.57 -24.00 -11.91
C ARG A 173 25.06 -24.61 -10.60
N ASN A 174 25.22 -25.94 -10.58
CA ASN A 174 25.73 -26.67 -9.39
C ASN A 174 27.17 -26.26 -9.05
N ASP A 175 28.03 -26.04 -10.03
CA ASP A 175 29.41 -25.61 -9.79
C ASP A 175 29.46 -24.24 -9.11
N VAL A 176 28.58 -23.33 -9.51
CA VAL A 176 28.45 -22.02 -8.89
C VAL A 176 27.90 -22.13 -7.46
N GLU A 177 26.88 -22.95 -7.22
CA GLU A 177 26.29 -23.17 -5.89
C GLU A 177 27.29 -23.85 -4.94
N GLU A 178 28.07 -24.78 -5.42
CA GLU A 178 29.12 -25.43 -4.64
C GLU A 178 30.28 -24.46 -4.31
N ALA A 179 30.65 -23.59 -5.25
CA ALA A 179 31.67 -22.56 -5.01
C ALA A 179 31.14 -21.50 -4.02
N ALA A 180 29.87 -21.11 -4.11
CA ALA A 180 29.23 -20.22 -3.15
C ALA A 180 29.22 -20.83 -1.74
N SER A 181 28.90 -22.10 -1.64
CA SER A 181 28.89 -22.83 -0.37
C SER A 181 30.27 -22.92 0.25
N ARG A 182 31.29 -23.14 -0.57
CA ARG A 182 32.72 -23.15 -0.14
C ARG A 182 33.21 -21.78 0.29
N ALA A 183 32.77 -20.70 -0.35
CA ALA A 183 33.09 -19.32 0.01
C ALA A 183 32.47 -18.95 1.38
N VAL A 184 31.21 -19.33 1.62
CA VAL A 184 30.54 -19.16 2.90
C VAL A 184 31.19 -20.00 4.01
N ALA A 185 31.72 -21.19 3.70
CA ALA A 185 32.43 -22.04 4.66
C ALA A 185 33.81 -21.51 5.04
N ARG A 186 34.42 -20.61 4.23
CA ARG A 186 35.74 -20.00 4.48
C ARG A 186 35.72 -18.76 5.37
N THR A 187 34.58 -18.15 5.63
CA THR A 187 34.47 -17.11 6.66
C THR A 187 34.56 -17.79 8.03
N PRO A 188 35.54 -17.43 8.89
CA PRO A 188 35.63 -17.99 10.23
C PRO A 188 34.32 -17.71 10.97
N ARG A 189 33.58 -18.78 11.27
CA ARG A 189 32.34 -18.67 12.04
C ARG A 189 32.72 -18.24 13.47
N VAL A 190 32.50 -16.94 13.77
CA VAL A 190 32.67 -16.43 15.11
C VAL A 190 31.72 -17.16 16.04
N ARG A 191 32.26 -17.83 17.07
CA ARG A 191 31.48 -18.57 18.08
C ARG A 191 30.87 -17.58 19.04
N ALA A 192 29.59 -17.31 18.91
CA ALA A 192 28.86 -16.39 19.78
C ALA A 192 27.51 -17.00 20.20
N THR A 193 27.09 -16.73 21.43
CA THR A 193 25.77 -17.16 21.90
C THR A 193 24.66 -16.44 21.15
N PRO A 194 23.44 -17.03 21.04
CA PRO A 194 22.32 -16.36 20.36
C PRO A 194 21.99 -14.96 20.91
N LEU A 195 22.11 -14.79 22.23
CA LEU A 195 21.92 -13.51 22.92
C LEU A 195 23.02 -12.50 22.56
N ALA A 196 24.29 -12.96 22.45
CA ALA A 196 25.40 -12.11 22.03
C ALA A 196 25.24 -11.59 20.61
N ARG A 197 24.73 -12.43 19.68
CA ARG A 197 24.47 -12.04 18.29
C ARG A 197 23.37 -10.99 18.19
N ARG A 198 22.28 -11.16 18.94
CA ARG A 198 21.19 -10.17 19.00
C ARG A 198 21.70 -8.83 19.54
N LEU A 199 22.40 -8.86 20.66
CA LEU A 199 22.93 -7.66 21.30
C LEU A 199 24.01 -6.96 20.45
N ALA A 200 24.81 -7.71 19.70
CA ALA A 200 25.80 -7.14 18.77
C ALA A 200 25.11 -6.41 17.61
N ALA A 201 23.99 -6.94 17.10
CA ALA A 201 23.18 -6.27 16.08
C ALA A 201 22.48 -5.02 16.63
N GLU A 202 22.01 -5.04 17.90
CA GLU A 202 21.39 -3.88 18.55
C GLU A 202 22.38 -2.75 18.85
N LEU A 203 23.63 -3.10 19.18
CA LEU A 203 24.68 -2.14 19.59
C LEU A 203 25.69 -1.83 18.46
N ASP A 204 25.44 -2.31 17.24
CA ASP A 204 26.30 -2.16 16.07
C ASP A 204 27.77 -2.53 16.36
N VAL A 205 27.99 -3.68 17.01
CA VAL A 205 29.30 -4.21 17.39
C VAL A 205 29.68 -5.37 16.48
N ASP A 206 30.84 -5.27 15.79
CA ASP A 206 31.34 -6.40 14.98
C ASP A 206 31.86 -7.52 15.90
N LEU A 207 31.21 -8.69 15.83
CA LEU A 207 31.59 -9.87 16.60
C LEU A 207 33.00 -10.41 16.24
N ALA A 208 33.55 -10.04 15.07
CA ALA A 208 34.89 -10.43 14.69
C ALA A 208 35.98 -9.70 15.52
N GLU A 209 35.67 -8.52 16.05
CA GLU A 209 36.55 -7.68 16.86
C GLU A 209 36.43 -7.97 18.36
N VAL A 210 35.41 -8.77 18.78
CA VAL A 210 35.15 -9.05 20.19
C VAL A 210 35.85 -10.32 20.66
N THR A 211 36.70 -10.19 21.69
CA THR A 211 37.31 -11.34 22.35
C THR A 211 36.29 -12.05 23.26
N GLY A 212 35.96 -13.30 22.94
CA GLY A 212 35.01 -14.09 23.73
C GLY A 212 35.62 -14.64 25.02
N THR A 213 34.90 -14.49 26.15
CA THR A 213 35.28 -15.04 27.47
C THR A 213 34.52 -16.34 27.83
N GLY A 214 33.70 -16.86 26.91
CA GLY A 214 32.98 -18.09 27.13
C GLY A 214 33.80 -19.37 26.90
N ARG A 215 33.18 -20.53 27.12
CA ARG A 215 33.80 -21.84 26.86
C ARG A 215 34.22 -21.92 25.39
N GLU A 216 35.43 -22.38 25.14
CA GLU A 216 36.06 -22.45 23.78
C GLU A 216 36.09 -21.09 23.07
N SER A 217 36.38 -20.01 23.81
CA SER A 217 36.44 -18.63 23.31
C SER A 217 35.12 -18.12 22.70
N SER A 218 33.98 -18.65 23.11
CA SER A 218 32.68 -18.18 22.62
C SER A 218 32.34 -16.80 23.20
N ILE A 219 31.83 -15.92 22.35
CA ILE A 219 31.43 -14.55 22.72
C ILE A 219 30.08 -14.61 23.46
N ARG A 220 30.05 -14.03 24.67
CA ARG A 220 28.86 -13.87 25.49
C ARG A 220 28.29 -12.45 25.40
N ALA A 221 27.06 -12.24 25.79
CA ALA A 221 26.44 -10.93 25.84
C ALA A 221 27.22 -9.90 26.69
N ALA A 222 27.90 -10.36 27.76
CA ALA A 222 28.78 -9.50 28.58
C ALA A 222 30.00 -8.97 27.80
N ASP A 223 30.54 -9.76 26.88
CA ASP A 223 31.71 -9.36 26.07
C ASP A 223 31.31 -8.31 25.04
N VAL A 224 30.11 -8.44 24.44
CA VAL A 224 29.55 -7.46 23.52
C VAL A 224 29.28 -6.13 24.25
N ARG A 225 28.70 -6.17 25.46
CA ARG A 225 28.48 -4.94 26.25
C ARG A 225 29.80 -4.26 26.62
N ARG A 226 30.84 -5.04 26.98
CA ARG A 226 32.18 -4.52 27.29
C ARG A 226 32.82 -3.88 26.06
N ALA A 227 32.69 -4.49 24.89
CA ALA A 227 33.19 -3.96 23.63
C ALA A 227 32.48 -2.64 23.25
N ALA A 228 31.14 -2.61 23.42
CA ALA A 228 30.34 -1.40 23.22
C ALA A 228 30.73 -0.26 24.18
N SER A 229 31.05 -0.59 25.45
CA SER A 229 31.46 0.39 26.48
C SER A 229 32.90 0.88 26.29
N GLY A 230 33.75 0.11 25.59
CA GLY A 230 35.15 0.45 25.31
C GLY A 230 35.37 1.28 24.05
N ARG A 231 34.32 1.52 23.26
CA ARG A 231 34.39 2.46 22.13
C ARG A 231 34.59 3.87 22.70
N PRO A 232 35.63 4.63 22.28
CA PRO A 232 35.80 6.00 22.73
C PRO A 232 34.56 6.78 22.28
N THR A 233 33.86 7.32 23.26
CA THR A 233 32.76 8.29 23.02
C THR A 233 33.35 9.39 22.12
N PRO A 234 32.73 9.75 21.02
CA PRO A 234 33.16 10.92 20.24
C PRO A 234 33.29 12.08 21.24
N PRO A 235 34.36 12.89 21.17
CA PRO A 235 34.59 13.94 22.16
C PRO A 235 33.33 14.77 22.32
N ALA A 236 32.90 14.94 23.58
CA ALA A 236 31.78 15.78 23.95
C ALA A 236 31.97 17.11 23.22
N ARG A 237 31.05 17.47 22.36
CA ARG A 237 31.04 18.79 21.69
C ARG A 237 31.07 19.83 22.80
N THR A 238 32.20 20.51 22.87
CA THR A 238 32.38 21.75 23.62
C THR A 238 31.14 22.61 23.36
N THR A 239 30.49 23.04 24.40
CA THR A 239 29.40 24.00 24.39
C THR A 239 29.82 25.25 23.63
N VAL A 240 29.48 25.29 22.35
CA VAL A 240 29.48 26.51 21.57
C VAL A 240 28.28 27.32 22.05
N PRO A 241 28.43 28.64 22.35
CA PRO A 241 27.29 29.47 22.73
C PRO A 241 26.21 29.42 21.66
N PRO A 242 24.91 29.67 21.97
CA PRO A 242 23.81 29.48 21.09
C PRO A 242 23.99 30.34 19.83
N SER A 243 24.57 29.75 18.83
CA SER A 243 24.54 30.31 17.48
C SER A 243 23.12 30.23 17.02
N THR A 244 22.54 31.36 16.74
CA THR A 244 21.35 31.65 15.97
C THR A 244 20.81 30.41 15.26
N VAL A 245 19.64 29.97 15.71
CA VAL A 245 18.79 29.00 15.01
C VAL A 245 18.74 29.39 13.53
N ARG A 246 19.55 28.75 12.72
CA ARG A 246 19.33 28.78 11.27
C ARG A 246 18.02 28.05 11.09
N SER A 247 16.97 28.81 10.81
CA SER A 247 15.76 28.26 10.22
C SER A 247 16.19 27.27 9.15
N SER A 248 15.87 26.01 9.35
CA SER A 248 16.15 24.97 8.37
C SER A 248 15.39 25.36 7.11
N GLY A 249 16.08 26.02 6.19
CA GLY A 249 15.53 26.41 4.92
C GLY A 249 14.89 25.18 4.28
N ALA A 250 13.66 25.35 3.83
CA ALA A 250 12.92 24.32 3.13
C ALA A 250 13.85 23.61 2.14
N ARG A 251 13.93 22.26 2.24
CA ARG A 251 14.74 21.45 1.32
C ARG A 251 14.44 21.83 -0.13
N PRO A 252 15.46 21.89 -1.01
CA PRO A 252 15.26 22.20 -2.42
C PRO A 252 14.16 21.29 -3.01
N PRO A 253 13.36 21.78 -3.96
CA PRO A 253 12.26 21.00 -4.56
C PRO A 253 12.72 19.69 -5.18
N GLU A 254 13.96 19.62 -5.69
CA GLU A 254 14.57 18.42 -6.27
C GLU A 254 14.82 17.33 -5.22
N ASP A 255 15.30 17.70 -4.03
CA ASP A 255 15.51 16.76 -2.92
C ASP A 255 14.19 16.18 -2.42
N ARG A 256 13.13 16.98 -2.41
CA ARG A 256 11.78 16.53 -2.03
C ARG A 256 11.20 15.55 -3.04
N ALA A 257 11.41 15.79 -4.34
CA ALA A 257 10.95 14.89 -5.40
C ALA A 257 11.69 13.54 -5.35
N ALA A 258 13.01 13.58 -5.10
CA ALA A 258 13.85 12.39 -4.95
C ALA A 258 13.43 11.56 -3.72
N ALA A 259 13.25 12.19 -2.56
CA ALA A 259 12.81 11.52 -1.32
C ALA A 259 11.42 10.87 -1.50
N ARG A 260 10.47 11.58 -2.12
CA ARG A 260 9.14 11.06 -2.44
C ARG A 260 9.21 9.85 -3.36
N ARG A 261 10.03 9.91 -4.41
CA ARG A 261 10.24 8.77 -5.32
C ARG A 261 10.85 7.58 -4.60
N GLN A 262 11.79 7.78 -3.72
CA GLN A 262 12.41 6.73 -2.92
C GLN A 262 11.42 6.06 -1.97
N ALA A 263 10.55 6.84 -1.30
CA ALA A 263 9.50 6.31 -0.44
C ALA A 263 8.48 5.45 -1.22
N ILE A 264 8.05 5.92 -2.41
CA ILE A 264 7.18 5.14 -3.30
C ILE A 264 7.88 3.85 -3.76
N ALA A 265 9.15 3.91 -4.14
CA ALA A 265 9.91 2.74 -4.58
C ALA A 265 10.02 1.69 -3.47
N ALA A 266 10.31 2.11 -2.23
CA ALA A 266 10.36 1.22 -1.07
C ALA A 266 9.01 0.57 -0.79
N LEU A 267 7.91 1.35 -0.82
CA LEU A 267 6.55 0.85 -0.62
C LEU A 267 6.16 -0.18 -1.69
N MET A 268 6.37 0.14 -2.98
CA MET A 268 6.00 -0.75 -4.09
C MET A 268 6.86 -2.01 -4.11
N SER A 269 8.16 -1.90 -3.80
CA SER A 269 9.05 -3.07 -3.70
C SER A 269 8.62 -4.02 -2.58
N ARG A 270 8.22 -3.48 -1.42
CA ARG A 270 7.68 -4.26 -0.31
C ARG A 270 6.35 -4.91 -0.69
N ALA A 271 5.42 -4.14 -1.25
CA ALA A 271 4.13 -4.64 -1.68
C ALA A 271 4.25 -5.81 -2.67
N ASN A 272 5.10 -5.66 -3.68
CA ASN A 272 5.29 -6.69 -4.71
C ASN A 272 6.02 -7.94 -4.19
N ARG A 273 6.84 -7.82 -3.13
CA ARG A 273 7.53 -8.95 -2.50
C ARG A 273 6.64 -9.70 -1.51
N ASP A 274 5.84 -8.97 -0.71
CA ASP A 274 5.18 -9.51 0.48
C ASP A 274 3.71 -9.89 0.24
N ILE A 275 3.09 -9.35 -0.83
CA ILE A 275 1.70 -9.63 -1.19
C ILE A 275 1.67 -10.62 -2.38
N PRO A 276 1.11 -11.82 -2.21
CA PRO A 276 0.89 -12.75 -3.31
C PRO A 276 -0.29 -12.27 -4.17
N HIS A 277 0.00 -11.40 -5.14
CA HIS A 277 -1.01 -10.85 -6.03
C HIS A 277 -1.59 -11.91 -6.96
N TYR A 278 -2.90 -11.90 -7.14
CA TYR A 278 -3.54 -12.49 -8.31
C TYR A 278 -4.21 -11.41 -9.15
N TYR A 279 -4.36 -11.67 -10.43
CA TYR A 279 -4.82 -10.68 -11.40
C TYR A 279 -5.98 -11.23 -12.21
N LEU A 280 -7.05 -10.44 -12.34
CA LEU A 280 -8.19 -10.74 -13.20
C LEU A 280 -8.47 -9.53 -14.09
N ALA A 281 -9.07 -9.78 -15.26
CA ALA A 281 -9.52 -8.72 -16.14
C ALA A 281 -10.84 -9.13 -16.79
N THR A 282 -11.69 -8.15 -17.07
CA THR A 282 -12.89 -8.30 -17.87
C THR A 282 -13.08 -7.08 -18.77
N THR A 283 -13.62 -7.30 -19.95
CA THR A 283 -14.04 -6.20 -20.84
C THR A 283 -15.52 -5.93 -20.56
N VAL A 284 -15.85 -4.68 -20.27
CA VAL A 284 -17.19 -4.23 -19.94
C VAL A 284 -17.70 -3.33 -21.07
N ASP A 285 -18.86 -3.64 -21.61
CA ASP A 285 -19.58 -2.76 -22.55
C ASP A 285 -20.01 -1.48 -21.82
N MET A 286 -19.72 -0.32 -22.38
CA MET A 286 -20.03 0.98 -21.81
C MET A 286 -21.19 1.69 -22.50
N ALA A 287 -21.83 1.07 -23.50
CA ALA A 287 -22.84 1.74 -24.31
C ALA A 287 -24.00 2.28 -23.47
N ALA A 288 -24.61 1.44 -22.63
CA ALA A 288 -25.71 1.84 -21.75
C ALA A 288 -25.30 2.94 -20.77
N ALA A 289 -24.11 2.79 -20.14
CA ALA A 289 -23.58 3.77 -19.20
C ALA A 289 -23.29 5.14 -19.85
N LEU A 290 -22.72 5.14 -21.07
CA LEU A 290 -22.41 6.37 -21.78
C LEU A 290 -23.68 7.04 -22.36
N GLU A 291 -24.65 6.28 -22.84
CA GLU A 291 -25.93 6.83 -23.30
C GLU A 291 -26.66 7.51 -22.14
N TRP A 292 -26.75 6.85 -20.99
CA TRP A 292 -27.31 7.44 -19.77
C TRP A 292 -26.56 8.71 -19.35
N LEU A 293 -25.21 8.67 -19.38
CA LEU A 293 -24.36 9.80 -19.03
C LEU A 293 -24.59 11.00 -19.96
N HIS A 294 -24.69 10.75 -21.27
CA HIS A 294 -24.96 11.80 -22.26
C HIS A 294 -26.33 12.45 -22.02
N GLU A 295 -27.37 11.65 -21.75
CA GLU A 295 -28.72 12.15 -21.47
C GLU A 295 -28.75 12.94 -20.15
N HIS A 296 -28.10 12.43 -19.09
CA HIS A 296 -27.96 13.13 -17.82
C HIS A 296 -27.26 14.50 -18.01
N ASN A 297 -26.14 14.51 -18.71
CA ASN A 297 -25.33 15.73 -18.94
C ASN A 297 -26.03 16.73 -19.86
N ARG A 298 -26.89 16.28 -20.78
CA ARG A 298 -27.68 17.16 -21.62
C ARG A 298 -28.69 17.99 -20.81
N ARG A 299 -29.19 17.42 -19.72
CA ARG A 299 -30.15 18.07 -18.80
C ARG A 299 -29.48 18.88 -17.68
N SER A 300 -28.17 18.65 -17.45
CA SER A 300 -27.45 19.25 -16.35
C SER A 300 -26.70 20.52 -16.76
N PRO A 301 -26.62 21.54 -15.87
CA PRO A 301 -25.73 22.68 -16.03
C PRO A 301 -24.27 22.24 -16.25
N VAL A 302 -23.47 23.04 -16.95
CA VAL A 302 -22.07 22.69 -17.29
C VAL A 302 -21.23 22.34 -16.07
N GLY A 303 -21.45 23.03 -14.93
CA GLY A 303 -20.70 22.78 -13.68
C GLY A 303 -21.01 21.44 -13.03
N ASP A 304 -22.23 20.91 -13.24
CA ASP A 304 -22.75 19.68 -12.61
C ASP A 304 -22.61 18.45 -13.50
N ARG A 305 -22.02 18.59 -14.68
CA ARG A 305 -21.81 17.48 -15.59
C ARG A 305 -20.89 16.43 -15.00
N LEU A 306 -21.29 15.18 -15.20
CA LEU A 306 -20.55 14.00 -14.77
C LEU A 306 -19.53 13.59 -15.83
N LEU A 307 -18.43 12.99 -15.39
CA LEU A 307 -17.44 12.33 -16.24
C LEU A 307 -17.66 10.81 -16.20
N PRO A 308 -17.25 10.06 -17.25
CA PRO A 308 -17.29 8.59 -17.22
C PRO A 308 -16.59 8.01 -15.99
N ALA A 309 -15.53 8.67 -15.50
CA ALA A 309 -14.83 8.26 -14.29
C ALA A 309 -15.75 8.18 -13.05
N ALA A 310 -16.76 9.05 -12.93
CA ALA A 310 -17.70 9.00 -11.81
C ALA A 310 -18.52 7.70 -11.81
N LEU A 311 -18.96 7.23 -12.98
CA LEU A 311 -19.69 5.96 -13.11
C LEU A 311 -18.78 4.78 -12.72
N LEU A 312 -17.53 4.76 -13.21
CA LEU A 312 -16.56 3.71 -12.91
C LEU A 312 -16.25 3.65 -11.41
N LEU A 313 -16.05 4.80 -10.77
CA LEU A 313 -15.79 4.90 -9.33
C LEU A 313 -17.01 4.45 -8.52
N LYS A 314 -18.20 4.91 -8.89
CA LYS A 314 -19.44 4.54 -8.20
C LYS A 314 -19.72 3.04 -8.32
N ALA A 315 -19.60 2.47 -9.52
CA ALA A 315 -19.74 1.04 -9.73
C ALA A 315 -18.73 0.22 -8.90
N SER A 316 -17.46 0.69 -8.83
CA SER A 316 -16.43 0.06 -7.99
C SER A 316 -16.80 0.10 -6.50
N ALA A 317 -17.31 1.24 -6.01
CA ALA A 317 -17.70 1.38 -4.61
C ALA A 317 -18.91 0.49 -4.25
N LEU A 318 -19.93 0.45 -5.11
CA LEU A 318 -21.09 -0.42 -4.91
C LEU A 318 -20.74 -1.91 -5.02
N ALA A 319 -19.84 -2.28 -5.93
CA ALA A 319 -19.32 -3.65 -6.02
C ALA A 319 -18.53 -4.03 -4.77
N ALA A 320 -17.72 -3.11 -4.18
CA ALA A 320 -16.99 -3.33 -2.93
C ALA A 320 -17.94 -3.59 -1.75
N ARG A 321 -19.07 -2.90 -1.71
CA ARG A 321 -20.12 -3.18 -0.73
C ARG A 321 -20.77 -4.57 -0.91
N LYS A 322 -20.94 -5.03 -2.17
CA LYS A 322 -21.46 -6.37 -2.49
C LYS A 322 -20.46 -7.48 -2.19
N VAL A 323 -19.15 -7.19 -2.28
CA VAL A 323 -18.06 -8.16 -2.09
C VAL A 323 -17.07 -7.63 -1.04
N PRO A 324 -17.45 -7.62 0.24
CA PRO A 324 -16.68 -6.95 1.31
C PRO A 324 -15.30 -7.56 1.56
N GLY A 325 -15.03 -8.79 1.12
CA GLY A 325 -13.71 -9.42 1.23
C GLY A 325 -12.60 -8.72 0.43
N LEU A 326 -12.94 -7.81 -0.51
CA LEU A 326 -11.99 -7.00 -1.27
C LEU A 326 -11.87 -5.56 -0.74
N ASN A 327 -12.67 -5.20 0.27
CA ASN A 327 -12.71 -3.87 0.87
C ASN A 327 -12.20 -3.92 2.30
N GLY A 328 -10.90 -3.74 2.50
CA GLY A 328 -10.29 -3.81 3.83
C GLY A 328 -8.79 -4.00 3.79
N PHE A 329 -8.25 -4.53 4.86
CA PHE A 329 -6.84 -4.53 5.18
C PHE A 329 -6.33 -5.93 5.55
N TRP A 330 -5.08 -6.22 5.23
CA TRP A 330 -4.35 -7.38 5.72
C TRP A 330 -3.31 -6.93 6.73
N THR A 331 -3.59 -7.19 8.01
CA THR A 331 -2.72 -6.83 9.14
C THR A 331 -2.67 -8.00 10.13
N ASP A 332 -1.51 -8.25 10.74
CA ASP A 332 -1.31 -9.30 11.74
C ASP A 332 -1.80 -10.68 11.27
N ASP A 333 -1.46 -11.00 10.01
CA ASP A 333 -1.84 -12.26 9.33
C ASP A 333 -3.35 -12.55 9.26
N ARG A 334 -4.17 -11.51 9.27
CA ARG A 334 -5.63 -11.62 9.14
C ARG A 334 -6.21 -10.50 8.29
N PHE A 335 -7.34 -10.80 7.65
CA PHE A 335 -8.16 -9.80 6.98
C PHE A 335 -9.05 -9.06 7.98
N THR A 336 -9.09 -7.74 7.84
CA THR A 336 -10.02 -6.87 8.57
C THR A 336 -10.80 -6.06 7.55
N ALA A 337 -12.12 -6.19 7.56
CA ALA A 337 -12.98 -5.41 6.67
C ALA A 337 -12.93 -3.92 7.03
N GLY A 338 -13.06 -3.05 6.04
CA GLY A 338 -13.22 -1.61 6.26
C GLY A 338 -14.57 -1.27 6.87
N ASP A 339 -14.61 -0.24 7.70
CA ASP A 339 -15.84 0.24 8.36
C ASP A 339 -16.86 0.86 7.38
N GLY A 340 -16.45 1.09 6.15
CA GLY A 340 -17.21 1.60 5.02
C GLY A 340 -16.45 1.40 3.73
N VAL A 341 -16.95 1.93 2.62
CA VAL A 341 -16.21 1.93 1.35
C VAL A 341 -15.56 3.30 1.17
N HIS A 342 -14.28 3.37 1.53
CA HIS A 342 -13.43 4.55 1.33
C HIS A 342 -12.54 4.31 0.11
N LEU A 343 -12.94 4.90 -1.01
CA LEU A 343 -12.34 4.61 -2.29
C LEU A 343 -11.09 5.46 -2.52
N GLY A 344 -9.90 4.86 -2.45
CA GLY A 344 -8.67 5.51 -2.83
C GLY A 344 -8.64 5.77 -4.34
N VAL A 345 -8.47 7.02 -4.74
CA VAL A 345 -8.38 7.36 -6.17
C VAL A 345 -6.96 7.77 -6.53
N ALA A 346 -6.33 7.01 -7.42
CA ALA A 346 -4.97 7.30 -7.86
C ALA A 346 -4.89 8.59 -8.67
N VAL A 347 -4.17 9.59 -8.14
CA VAL A 347 -4.00 10.93 -8.73
C VAL A 347 -2.53 11.19 -9.02
N SER A 348 -2.20 11.48 -10.28
CA SER A 348 -0.87 11.94 -10.68
C SER A 348 -0.65 13.40 -10.28
N LEU A 349 0.49 13.67 -9.65
CA LEU A 349 0.87 15.01 -9.20
C LEU A 349 1.70 15.75 -10.27
N ARG A 350 1.52 17.07 -10.36
CA ARG A 350 2.39 17.94 -11.17
C ARG A 350 3.81 17.90 -10.59
N GLY A 351 4.80 17.61 -11.41
CA GLY A 351 6.19 17.45 -10.96
C GLY A 351 6.58 16.03 -10.56
N GLY A 352 5.72 15.05 -10.82
CA GLY A 352 5.93 13.63 -10.57
C GLY A 352 5.47 13.17 -9.20
N GLY A 353 5.16 11.89 -9.13
CA GLY A 353 4.58 11.24 -7.94
C GLY A 353 3.13 10.86 -8.14
N LEU A 354 2.68 9.94 -7.31
CA LEU A 354 1.33 9.40 -7.27
C LEU A 354 0.84 9.41 -5.84
N VAL A 355 -0.39 9.84 -5.62
CA VAL A 355 -1.11 9.74 -4.35
C VAL A 355 -2.47 9.10 -4.60
N ALA A 356 -3.01 8.42 -3.61
CA ALA A 356 -4.31 7.76 -3.71
C ALA A 356 -5.22 8.23 -2.55
N PRO A 357 -5.68 9.50 -2.58
CA PRO A 357 -6.56 10.01 -1.53
C PRO A 357 -7.89 9.28 -1.50
N ALA A 358 -8.45 9.12 -0.30
CA ALA A 358 -9.71 8.46 -0.04
C ALA A 358 -10.91 9.37 -0.34
N LEU A 359 -11.86 8.87 -1.12
CA LEU A 359 -13.24 9.36 -1.16
C LEU A 359 -14.04 8.59 -0.12
N HIS A 360 -14.35 9.22 1.00
CA HIS A 360 -15.05 8.58 2.11
C HIS A 360 -16.49 8.24 1.73
N HIS A 361 -16.94 7.05 2.16
CA HIS A 361 -18.31 6.55 1.97
C HIS A 361 -18.80 6.63 0.51
N ALA A 362 -17.91 6.32 -0.46
CA ALA A 362 -18.20 6.47 -1.88
C ALA A 362 -19.40 5.66 -2.37
N ASP A 363 -19.73 4.57 -1.68
CA ASP A 363 -20.89 3.73 -1.96
C ASP A 363 -22.21 4.40 -1.59
N THR A 364 -22.24 5.33 -0.63
CA THR A 364 -23.46 6.02 -0.18
C THR A 364 -23.69 7.34 -0.87
N LEU A 365 -22.65 7.97 -1.43
CA LEU A 365 -22.77 9.24 -2.14
C LEU A 365 -23.56 9.08 -3.44
N ALA A 366 -24.50 9.99 -3.73
CA ALA A 366 -25.10 10.09 -5.05
C ALA A 366 -24.04 10.53 -6.10
N LEU A 367 -24.21 10.17 -7.37
CA LEU A 367 -23.26 10.49 -8.44
C LEU A 367 -22.83 11.96 -8.51
N PRO A 368 -23.71 12.97 -8.41
CA PRO A 368 -23.29 14.36 -8.41
C PRO A 368 -22.42 14.73 -7.21
N GLN A 369 -22.74 14.19 -6.02
CA GLN A 369 -21.97 14.39 -4.80
C GLN A 369 -20.59 13.71 -4.90
N LEU A 370 -20.53 12.49 -5.42
CA LEU A 370 -19.30 11.77 -5.66
C LEU A 370 -18.40 12.55 -6.64
N MET A 371 -18.97 13.10 -7.73
CA MET A 371 -18.22 13.89 -8.69
C MET A 371 -17.67 15.19 -8.09
N THR A 372 -18.43 15.86 -7.24
CA THR A 372 -18.00 17.05 -6.50
C THR A 372 -16.85 16.69 -5.55
N ALA A 373 -17.02 15.66 -4.74
CA ALA A 373 -15.96 15.17 -3.84
C ALA A 373 -14.69 14.76 -4.59
N LEU A 374 -14.83 14.12 -5.76
CA LEU A 374 -13.70 13.78 -6.63
C LEU A 374 -12.96 15.03 -7.13
N LYS A 375 -13.68 16.03 -7.64
CA LYS A 375 -13.09 17.31 -8.09
C LYS A 375 -12.30 17.97 -6.96
N ASP A 376 -12.88 18.02 -5.76
CA ASP A 376 -12.29 18.65 -4.58
C ASP A 376 -11.03 17.92 -4.10
N VAL A 377 -11.09 16.59 -3.96
CA VAL A 377 -9.93 15.82 -3.51
C VAL A 377 -8.79 15.86 -4.52
N VAL A 378 -9.09 15.85 -5.83
CA VAL A 378 -8.07 15.99 -6.89
C VAL A 378 -7.44 17.39 -6.85
N ALA A 379 -8.23 18.44 -6.62
CA ALA A 379 -7.72 19.81 -6.49
C ALA A 379 -6.78 19.93 -5.27
N ARG A 380 -7.18 19.40 -4.11
CA ARG A 380 -6.33 19.38 -2.90
C ARG A 380 -5.07 18.55 -3.10
N ALA A 381 -5.18 17.37 -3.71
CA ALA A 381 -4.02 16.52 -4.02
C ALA A 381 -2.99 17.25 -4.88
N ARG A 382 -3.44 17.94 -5.94
CA ARG A 382 -2.57 18.71 -6.84
C ARG A 382 -1.98 19.96 -6.19
N ALA A 383 -2.67 20.52 -5.19
CA ALA A 383 -2.18 21.65 -4.39
C ALA A 383 -1.25 21.21 -3.23
N GLY A 384 -1.13 19.88 -2.97
CA GLY A 384 -0.36 19.36 -1.84
C GLY A 384 -1.03 19.59 -0.49
N ARG A 385 -2.36 19.72 -0.44
CA ARG A 385 -3.17 20.05 0.74
C ARG A 385 -4.19 18.94 1.03
N LEU A 386 -3.72 17.69 1.05
CA LEU A 386 -4.56 16.55 1.45
C LEU A 386 -4.73 16.53 2.97
N ARG A 387 -5.90 16.10 3.42
CA ARG A 387 -6.19 15.86 4.83
C ARG A 387 -5.60 14.54 5.29
N GLY A 388 -5.33 14.39 6.58
CA GLY A 388 -4.81 13.17 7.16
C GLY A 388 -5.68 11.96 6.87
N SER A 389 -7.00 12.08 7.07
CA SER A 389 -8.00 11.05 6.78
C SER A 389 -8.05 10.66 5.29
N GLU A 390 -7.86 11.62 4.38
CA GLU A 390 -7.81 11.33 2.95
C GLU A 390 -6.59 10.48 2.56
N VAL A 391 -5.51 10.55 3.32
CA VAL A 391 -4.28 9.76 3.05
C VAL A 391 -4.32 8.38 3.69
N SER A 392 -4.93 8.24 4.88
CA SER A 392 -4.87 7.02 5.69
C SER A 392 -6.05 6.06 5.49
N ASP A 393 -7.25 6.57 5.15
CA ASP A 393 -8.48 5.82 5.36
C ASP A 393 -8.95 4.99 4.15
N ALA A 394 -8.23 5.04 3.01
CA ALA A 394 -8.62 4.28 1.82
C ALA A 394 -8.65 2.77 2.10
N THR A 395 -9.82 2.14 1.89
CA THR A 395 -10.06 0.71 2.13
C THR A 395 -9.87 -0.16 0.89
N ILE A 396 -9.97 0.45 -0.30
CA ILE A 396 -9.74 -0.16 -1.61
C ILE A 396 -9.33 0.95 -2.59
N THR A 397 -8.43 0.69 -3.51
CA THR A 397 -7.92 1.71 -4.44
C THR A 397 -8.38 1.50 -5.87
N VAL A 398 -8.69 2.59 -6.57
CA VAL A 398 -8.97 2.61 -8.02
C VAL A 398 -7.94 3.44 -8.74
N THR A 399 -7.40 2.91 -9.84
CA THR A 399 -6.56 3.64 -10.79
C THR A 399 -7.23 3.69 -12.16
N ASN A 400 -7.28 4.85 -12.77
CA ASN A 400 -7.80 5.05 -14.12
C ASN A 400 -6.72 5.72 -14.98
N LEU A 401 -6.24 4.99 -15.99
CA LEU A 401 -5.26 5.47 -16.96
C LEU A 401 -5.85 5.67 -18.35
N GLY A 402 -7.18 5.61 -18.47
CA GLY A 402 -7.87 5.77 -19.74
C GLY A 402 -7.60 7.11 -20.42
N GLU A 403 -7.59 8.22 -19.67
CA GLU A 403 -7.25 9.56 -20.18
C GLU A 403 -5.81 9.64 -20.73
N GLN A 404 -4.92 8.72 -20.34
CA GLN A 404 -3.55 8.63 -20.82
C GLN A 404 -3.39 7.68 -22.02
N GLY A 405 -4.51 7.13 -22.52
CA GLY A 405 -4.54 6.25 -23.69
C GLY A 405 -4.18 4.80 -23.40
N VAL A 406 -4.04 4.42 -22.11
CA VAL A 406 -3.69 3.05 -21.71
C VAL A 406 -4.91 2.15 -21.84
N GLU A 407 -4.78 1.01 -22.53
CA GLU A 407 -5.88 0.07 -22.75
C GLU A 407 -6.19 -0.77 -21.51
N THR A 408 -5.15 -1.19 -20.77
CA THR A 408 -5.27 -2.09 -19.64
C THR A 408 -4.21 -1.75 -18.60
N VAL A 409 -4.57 -1.68 -17.33
CA VAL A 409 -3.65 -1.40 -16.23
C VAL A 409 -3.84 -2.39 -15.09
N PHE A 410 -2.76 -3.06 -14.68
CA PHE A 410 -2.68 -3.86 -13.47
C PHE A 410 -1.77 -3.15 -12.47
N GLY A 411 -2.36 -2.64 -11.39
CA GLY A 411 -1.60 -1.91 -10.38
C GLY A 411 -1.05 -2.83 -9.29
N VAL A 412 -0.07 -2.32 -8.55
CA VAL A 412 0.44 -2.95 -7.33
C VAL A 412 -0.42 -2.46 -6.17
N ILE A 413 -0.88 -3.39 -5.33
CA ILE A 413 -1.72 -3.09 -4.15
C ILE A 413 -0.97 -2.14 -3.21
N TYR A 414 -1.68 -1.18 -2.64
CA TYR A 414 -1.18 -0.30 -1.58
C TYR A 414 -1.34 -0.96 -0.21
N PRO A 415 -0.26 -1.48 0.41
CA PRO A 415 -0.39 -2.04 1.75
C PRO A 415 -0.89 -0.98 2.76
N PRO A 416 -1.74 -1.35 3.73
CA PRO A 416 -2.23 -2.69 4.05
C PRO A 416 -3.51 -3.13 3.32
N GLN A 417 -3.98 -2.40 2.29
CA GLN A 417 -5.15 -2.77 1.50
C GLN A 417 -4.96 -4.14 0.82
N VAL A 418 -6.07 -4.79 0.48
CA VAL A 418 -6.06 -6.13 -0.14
C VAL A 418 -6.44 -6.13 -1.62
N ALA A 419 -6.86 -4.98 -2.18
CA ALA A 419 -7.25 -4.92 -3.58
C ALA A 419 -7.02 -3.55 -4.22
N LEU A 420 -6.76 -3.58 -5.54
CA LEU A 420 -6.67 -2.42 -6.41
C LEU A 420 -7.36 -2.73 -7.72
N ILE A 421 -8.21 -1.79 -8.17
CA ILE A 421 -8.94 -1.87 -9.42
C ILE A 421 -8.30 -0.95 -10.45
N GLY A 422 -8.13 -1.43 -11.67
CA GLY A 422 -7.63 -0.66 -12.79
C GLY A 422 -8.67 -0.48 -13.89
N PHE A 423 -8.77 0.72 -14.45
CA PHE A 423 -9.54 0.99 -15.64
C PHE A 423 -8.65 1.53 -16.74
N GLY A 424 -8.77 0.95 -17.92
CA GLY A 424 -8.17 1.47 -19.13
C GLY A 424 -9.04 2.53 -19.81
N ARG A 425 -8.67 2.89 -21.04
CA ARG A 425 -9.49 3.80 -21.86
C ARG A 425 -10.79 3.15 -22.30
N VAL A 426 -11.82 3.94 -22.38
CA VAL A 426 -13.05 3.58 -23.10
C VAL A 426 -12.77 3.76 -24.58
N ASP A 427 -12.91 2.69 -25.36
CA ASP A 427 -12.56 2.66 -26.77
C ASP A 427 -13.57 1.80 -27.53
N ASP A 428 -13.79 2.15 -28.79
CA ASP A 428 -14.66 1.37 -29.66
C ASP A 428 -14.02 0.03 -30.00
N ARG A 429 -14.69 -1.08 -29.66
CA ARG A 429 -14.19 -2.45 -29.88
C ARG A 429 -15.17 -3.30 -30.65
N PRO A 430 -14.67 -4.18 -31.53
CA PRO A 430 -15.51 -5.17 -32.13
C PRO A 430 -15.99 -6.18 -31.10
N CYS A 431 -17.29 -6.41 -31.04
CA CYS A 431 -17.90 -7.37 -30.12
C CYS A 431 -19.11 -8.05 -30.77
N ALA A 432 -19.49 -9.21 -30.22
CA ALA A 432 -20.71 -9.86 -30.60
C ALA A 432 -21.91 -9.20 -29.90
N VAL A 433 -22.83 -8.66 -30.66
CA VAL A 433 -24.09 -8.06 -30.21
C VAL A 433 -25.23 -8.77 -30.87
N ASP A 434 -26.09 -9.43 -30.10
CA ASP A 434 -27.26 -10.20 -30.61
C ASP A 434 -26.88 -11.22 -31.72
N GLY A 435 -25.70 -11.83 -31.58
CA GLY A 435 -25.18 -12.82 -32.55
C GLY A 435 -24.55 -12.22 -33.79
N LEU A 436 -24.45 -10.91 -33.93
CA LEU A 436 -23.82 -10.18 -35.01
C LEU A 436 -22.53 -9.50 -34.56
N LEU A 437 -21.62 -9.26 -35.51
CA LEU A 437 -20.44 -8.44 -35.23
C LEU A 437 -20.87 -6.97 -35.20
N GLY A 438 -20.66 -6.34 -34.06
CA GLY A 438 -20.90 -4.91 -33.84
C GLY A 438 -19.66 -4.18 -33.31
N VAL A 439 -19.77 -2.86 -33.23
CA VAL A 439 -18.77 -2.00 -32.57
C VAL A 439 -19.44 -1.35 -31.36
N ARG A 440 -18.84 -1.49 -30.19
CA ARG A 440 -19.33 -0.93 -28.92
C ARG A 440 -18.21 -0.24 -28.17
N PRO A 441 -18.49 0.88 -27.50
CA PRO A 441 -17.57 1.46 -26.53
C PRO A 441 -17.39 0.48 -25.37
N ALA A 442 -16.16 0.09 -25.10
CA ALA A 442 -15.83 -0.85 -24.05
C ALA A 442 -14.64 -0.38 -23.21
N VAL A 443 -14.62 -0.78 -21.94
CA VAL A 443 -13.49 -0.53 -21.02
C VAL A 443 -12.97 -1.85 -20.49
N THR A 444 -11.65 -1.98 -20.35
CA THR A 444 -11.08 -3.10 -19.60
C THR A 444 -11.00 -2.74 -18.13
N ALA A 445 -11.76 -3.45 -17.30
CA ALA A 445 -11.67 -3.41 -15.86
C ALA A 445 -10.74 -4.54 -15.38
N THR A 446 -9.78 -4.22 -14.54
CA THR A 446 -8.82 -5.16 -13.96
C THR A 446 -8.91 -5.15 -12.45
N LEU A 447 -8.52 -6.26 -11.85
CA LEU A 447 -8.39 -6.43 -10.41
C LEU A 447 -7.01 -7.01 -10.11
N SER A 448 -6.27 -6.34 -9.23
CA SER A 448 -5.12 -6.89 -8.53
C SER A 448 -5.55 -7.12 -7.09
N ALA A 449 -5.50 -8.35 -6.59
CA ALA A 449 -5.95 -8.66 -5.24
C ALA A 449 -5.01 -9.62 -4.51
N ASP A 450 -5.05 -9.56 -3.18
CA ASP A 450 -4.22 -10.34 -2.27
C ASP A 450 -4.80 -11.76 -2.10
N HIS A 451 -4.03 -12.76 -2.53
CA HIS A 451 -4.47 -14.16 -2.47
C HIS A 451 -4.52 -14.73 -1.05
N ARG A 452 -4.01 -14.02 -0.06
CA ARG A 452 -4.17 -14.37 1.36
C ARG A 452 -5.55 -14.00 1.89
N ALA A 453 -6.14 -12.91 1.37
CA ALA A 453 -7.45 -12.42 1.79
C ALA A 453 -8.60 -12.99 0.96
N THR A 454 -8.40 -13.19 -0.35
CA THR A 454 -9.45 -13.60 -1.29
C THR A 454 -8.91 -14.53 -2.39
N ASP A 455 -9.81 -15.03 -3.22
CA ASP A 455 -9.53 -15.92 -4.34
C ASP A 455 -10.11 -15.42 -5.67
N GLY A 456 -9.79 -16.13 -6.75
CA GLY A 456 -10.25 -15.79 -8.10
C GLY A 456 -11.77 -15.79 -8.23
N ALA A 457 -12.51 -16.63 -7.50
CA ALA A 457 -13.97 -16.65 -7.56
C ALA A 457 -14.58 -15.39 -6.92
N THR A 458 -14.00 -14.92 -5.82
CA THR A 458 -14.37 -13.66 -5.16
C THR A 458 -14.06 -12.46 -6.05
N GLY A 459 -12.87 -12.43 -6.67
CA GLY A 459 -12.50 -11.40 -7.62
C GLY A 459 -13.39 -11.35 -8.87
N ALA A 460 -13.74 -12.51 -9.40
CA ALA A 460 -14.66 -12.62 -10.55
C ALA A 460 -16.05 -12.07 -10.23
N ARG A 461 -16.61 -12.37 -9.05
CA ARG A 461 -17.88 -11.80 -8.59
C ARG A 461 -17.84 -10.27 -8.49
N TYR A 462 -16.70 -9.72 -8.05
CA TYR A 462 -16.52 -8.28 -7.95
C TYR A 462 -16.51 -7.62 -9.34
N LEU A 463 -15.75 -8.15 -10.29
CA LEU A 463 -15.71 -7.63 -11.66
C LEU A 463 -17.05 -7.78 -12.38
N ALA A 464 -17.77 -8.89 -12.16
CA ALA A 464 -19.11 -9.10 -12.66
C ALA A 464 -20.09 -8.06 -12.09
N ALA A 465 -20.00 -7.76 -10.78
CA ALA A 465 -20.84 -6.75 -10.15
C ALA A 465 -20.59 -5.34 -10.73
N ILE A 466 -19.34 -4.99 -11.07
CA ILE A 466 -19.03 -3.73 -11.78
C ILE A 466 -19.69 -3.72 -13.16
N ALA A 467 -19.55 -4.81 -13.92
CA ALA A 467 -20.15 -4.93 -15.24
C ALA A 467 -21.67 -4.77 -15.19
N ASP A 468 -22.35 -5.48 -14.30
CA ASP A 468 -23.81 -5.43 -14.13
C ASP A 468 -24.29 -4.02 -13.77
N LEU A 469 -23.56 -3.31 -12.87
CA LEU A 469 -23.90 -1.94 -12.47
C LEU A 469 -23.75 -0.95 -13.63
N LEU A 470 -22.77 -1.14 -14.51
CA LEU A 470 -22.57 -0.28 -15.68
C LEU A 470 -23.56 -0.58 -16.82
N GLN A 471 -24.18 -1.78 -16.85
CA GLN A 471 -25.33 -2.06 -17.73
C GLN A 471 -26.64 -1.43 -17.23
N ASN A 472 -26.72 -1.13 -15.93
CA ASN A 472 -27.89 -0.55 -15.29
C ASN A 472 -27.53 0.76 -14.56
N PRO A 473 -27.13 1.82 -15.28
CA PRO A 473 -26.57 3.03 -14.71
C PRO A 473 -27.58 3.85 -13.87
N GLU A 474 -28.87 3.60 -14.00
CA GLU A 474 -29.90 4.22 -13.15
C GLU A 474 -29.80 3.81 -11.68
N GLY A 475 -29.16 2.68 -11.40
CA GLY A 475 -28.92 2.15 -10.06
C GLY A 475 -27.63 2.67 -9.38
N LEU A 476 -26.86 3.55 -10.03
CA LEU A 476 -25.59 4.08 -9.55
C LEU A 476 -25.73 5.30 -8.60
#